data_4278e747d5381eb2043e2ec472c9a958
#
_entry.id   4278e747d5381eb2043e2ec472c9a958
#
_cell.length_a   1.000
_cell.length_b   1.000
_cell.length_c   1.000
_cell.angle_alpha   90.00
_cell.angle_beta   90.00
_cell.angle_gamma   90.00
#
_symmetry.space_group_name_H-M   'P 1'
#
loop_
_entity.id
_entity.type
_entity.pdbx_description
1 polymer ?
#
loop_
_entity_poly.entity_id
_entity_poly.type
_entity_poly.pdbx_seq_one_letter_code
_entity_poly.pdbx_strand_id
1 'polypeptide(L)' 'MNKKKNQSMDIEKMKNNYKSIRNEMNQYINKLEKESLKSKNKAKEYLKENKREKAKSQLIRKTRFDSQIIDSKNLIKYI' A
#
# COMPACT_ATOMS: atom_id res chain seq x y z
N MET A 1 11.95 19.38 37.41
CA MET A 1 12.17 19.32 36.09
C MET A 1 12.12 17.99 35.45
N ASN A 2 11.26 17.87 34.51
CA ASN A 2 10.77 16.64 34.01
C ASN A 2 11.29 16.27 32.60
N LYS A 3 12.43 16.83 32.22
CA LYS A 3 12.99 16.60 30.89
C LYS A 3 13.28 15.14 30.61
N LYS A 4 13.82 14.38 31.58
CA LYS A 4 14.09 12.96 31.42
C LYS A 4 12.81 12.14 31.31
N LYS A 5 11.78 12.45 32.10
CA LYS A 5 10.47 11.82 32.04
C LYS A 5 9.79 12.07 30.69
N ASN A 6 9.85 13.32 30.23
CA ASN A 6 9.27 13.68 28.93
C ASN A 6 9.96 12.97 27.78
N GLN A 7 11.28 12.82 27.82
CA GLN A 7 12.02 12.10 26.81
C GLN A 7 11.64 10.61 26.75
N SER A 8 11.47 9.96 27.93
CA SER A 8 11.03 8.56 28.00
C SER A 8 9.64 8.39 27.42
N MET A 9 8.72 9.31 27.74
CA MET A 9 7.36 9.29 27.21
C MET A 9 7.35 9.51 25.69
N ASP A 10 8.21 10.39 25.21
CA ASP A 10 8.33 10.65 23.78
C ASP A 10 8.85 9.42 23.01
N ILE A 11 9.82 8.71 23.59
CA ILE A 11 10.34 7.49 22.99
C ILE A 11 9.26 6.41 22.91
N GLU A 12 8.46 6.22 23.94
CA GLU A 12 7.36 5.28 23.95
C GLU A 12 6.28 5.65 22.94
N LYS A 13 5.93 6.93 22.85
CA LYS A 13 5.00 7.44 21.87
C LYS A 13 5.52 7.20 20.45
N MET A 14 6.80 7.41 20.24
CA MET A 14 7.43 7.14 18.93
C MET A 14 7.34 5.67 18.57
N LYS A 15 7.63 4.77 19.49
CA LYS A 15 7.50 3.32 19.26
C LYS A 15 6.07 2.92 18.89
N ASN A 16 5.10 3.46 19.64
CA ASN A 16 3.69 3.19 19.38
C ASN A 16 3.25 3.75 18.04
N ASN A 17 3.75 4.94 17.68
CA ASN A 17 3.47 5.55 16.39
C ASN A 17 4.04 4.72 15.24
N TYR A 18 5.25 4.18 15.39
CA TYR A 18 5.84 3.33 14.37
C TYR A 18 5.02 2.05 14.14
N LYS A 19 4.55 1.43 15.22
CA LYS A 19 3.67 0.25 15.13
C LYS A 19 2.36 0.58 14.43
N SER A 20 1.76 1.70 14.79
CA SER A 20 0.51 2.17 14.21
C SER A 20 0.68 2.46 12.71
N ILE A 21 1.74 3.17 12.37
CA ILE A 21 2.06 3.48 10.97
C ILE A 21 2.29 2.20 10.18
N ARG A 22 3.04 1.26 10.73
CA ARG A 22 3.30 -0.03 10.08
C ARG A 22 2.01 -0.79 9.82
N ASN A 23 1.10 -0.82 10.79
CA ASN A 23 -0.20 -1.48 10.65
C ASN A 23 -1.04 -0.82 9.57
N GLU A 24 -1.08 0.51 9.56
CA GLU A 24 -1.79 1.27 8.53
C GLU A 24 -1.21 1.01 7.14
N MET A 25 0.11 0.96 7.04
CA MET A 25 0.79 0.68 5.76
C MET A 25 0.49 -0.74 5.28
N ASN A 26 0.47 -1.72 6.18
CA ASN A 26 0.11 -3.10 5.82
C ASN A 26 -1.33 -3.19 5.32
N GLN A 27 -2.26 -2.49 5.95
CA GLN A 27 -3.65 -2.42 5.50
C GLN A 27 -3.76 -1.76 4.13
N TYR A 28 -3.00 -0.70 3.92
CA TYR A 28 -2.94 0.01 2.65
C TYR A 28 -2.41 -0.89 1.54
N ILE A 29 -1.31 -1.63 1.80
CA ILE A 29 -0.74 -2.59 0.86
C ILE A 29 -1.76 -3.67 0.50
N ASN A 30 -2.45 -4.23 1.48
CA ASN A 30 -3.49 -5.23 1.25
C ASN A 30 -4.60 -4.70 0.36
N LYS A 31 -5.01 -3.45 0.57
CA LYS A 31 -6.02 -2.80 -0.26
C LYS A 31 -5.53 -2.64 -1.70
N LEU A 32 -4.28 -2.22 -1.88
CA LEU A 32 -3.67 -2.08 -3.20
C LEU A 32 -3.58 -3.43 -3.92
N GLU A 33 -3.23 -4.48 -3.21
CA GLU A 33 -3.15 -5.84 -3.77
C GLU A 33 -4.52 -6.30 -4.29
N LYS A 34 -5.58 -6.02 -3.54
CA LYS A 34 -6.95 -6.32 -3.97
C LYS A 34 -7.34 -5.52 -5.21
N GLU A 35 -6.99 -4.24 -5.26
CA GLU A 35 -7.28 -3.39 -6.41
C GLU A 35 -6.48 -3.82 -7.64
N SER A 36 -5.23 -4.23 -7.47
CA SER A 36 -4.40 -4.78 -8.54
C SER A 36 -5.04 -6.04 -9.13
N LEU A 37 -5.48 -6.96 -8.28
CA LEU A 37 -6.14 -8.19 -8.72
C LEU A 37 -7.46 -7.90 -9.45
N LYS A 38 -8.23 -6.94 -8.94
CA LYS A 38 -9.48 -6.51 -9.56
C LYS A 38 -9.25 -5.99 -10.98
N SER A 39 -8.23 -5.15 -11.16
CA SER A 39 -7.87 -4.62 -12.47
C SER A 39 -7.42 -5.71 -13.42
N LYS A 40 -6.63 -6.67 -12.94
CA LYS A 40 -6.21 -7.84 -13.71
C LYS A 40 -7.42 -8.64 -14.21
N ASN A 41 -8.37 -8.91 -13.35
CA ASN A 41 -9.55 -9.69 -13.67
C ASN A 41 -10.45 -8.96 -14.68
N LYS A 42 -10.62 -7.64 -14.50
CA LYS A 42 -11.36 -6.81 -15.46
C LYS A 42 -10.70 -6.82 -16.84
N ALA A 43 -9.37 -6.74 -16.88
CA ALA A 43 -8.63 -6.79 -18.14
C ALA A 43 -8.88 -8.12 -18.87
N LYS A 44 -8.86 -9.23 -18.14
CA LYS A 44 -9.15 -10.55 -18.71
C LYS A 44 -10.56 -10.61 -19.30
N GLU A 45 -11.55 -10.07 -18.59
CA GLU A 45 -12.94 -10.04 -19.08
C GLU A 45 -13.06 -9.20 -20.33
N TYR A 46 -12.44 -8.03 -20.37
CA TYR A 46 -12.46 -7.16 -21.55
C TYR A 46 -11.79 -7.82 -22.76
N LEU A 47 -10.69 -8.57 -22.53
CA LEU A 47 -10.03 -9.29 -23.62
C LEU A 47 -10.93 -10.38 -24.21
N LYS A 48 -11.69 -11.08 -23.37
CA LYS A 48 -12.68 -12.07 -23.82
C LYS A 48 -13.77 -11.44 -24.68
N GLU A 49 -14.10 -10.18 -24.39
CA GLU A 49 -15.12 -9.43 -25.15
C GLU A 49 -14.53 -8.67 -26.33
N ASN A 50 -13.26 -8.85 -26.65
CA ASN A 50 -12.52 -8.12 -27.70
C ASN A 50 -12.45 -6.60 -27.47
N LYS A 51 -12.53 -6.18 -26.22
CA LYS A 51 -12.43 -4.75 -25.83
C LYS A 51 -10.99 -4.42 -25.43
N ARG A 52 -10.10 -4.39 -26.41
CA ARG A 52 -8.65 -4.24 -26.19
C ARG A 52 -8.26 -2.95 -25.49
N GLU A 53 -8.89 -1.83 -25.87
CA GLU A 53 -8.56 -0.53 -25.27
C GLU A 53 -8.95 -0.48 -23.79
N LYS A 54 -10.10 -1.03 -23.45
CA LYS A 54 -10.53 -1.10 -22.05
C LYS A 54 -9.63 -2.04 -21.24
N ALA A 55 -9.24 -3.18 -21.83
CA ALA A 55 -8.30 -4.10 -21.19
C ALA A 55 -6.96 -3.42 -20.93
N LYS A 56 -6.45 -2.68 -21.91
CA LYS A 56 -5.19 -1.93 -21.78
C LYS A 56 -5.25 -0.91 -20.65
N SER A 57 -6.35 -0.18 -20.54
CA SER A 57 -6.56 0.78 -19.44
C SER A 57 -6.49 0.09 -18.08
N GLN A 58 -7.09 -1.08 -17.95
CA GLN A 58 -7.04 -1.84 -16.70
C GLN A 58 -5.64 -2.36 -16.38
N LEU A 59 -4.87 -2.77 -17.39
CA LEU A 59 -3.49 -3.22 -17.19
C LEU A 59 -2.58 -2.06 -16.77
N ILE A 60 -2.78 -0.87 -17.34
CA ILE A 60 -2.06 0.34 -16.91
C ILE A 60 -2.38 0.64 -15.44
N ARG A 61 -3.65 0.56 -15.07
CA ARG A 61 -4.10 0.77 -13.69
C ARG A 61 -3.47 -0.25 -12.73
N LYS A 62 -3.43 -1.51 -13.13
CA LYS A 62 -2.76 -2.59 -12.39
C LYS A 62 -1.28 -2.26 -12.16
N THR A 63 -0.59 -1.84 -13.21
CA THR A 63 0.83 -1.48 -13.12
C THR A 63 1.07 -0.37 -12.10
N ARG A 64 0.18 0.64 -12.04
CA ARG A 64 0.26 1.72 -11.05
C ARG A 64 0.10 1.18 -9.63
N PHE A 65 -0.87 0.31 -9.41
CA PHE A 65 -1.07 -0.31 -8.10
C PHE A 65 0.15 -1.14 -7.70
N ASP A 66 0.69 -1.94 -8.63
CA ASP A 66 1.86 -2.78 -8.37
C ASP A 66 3.09 -1.94 -8.00
N SER A 67 3.27 -0.82 -8.68
CA SER A 67 4.35 0.12 -8.38
C SER A 67 4.20 0.72 -6.97
N GLN A 68 3.00 1.14 -6.61
CA GLN A 68 2.70 1.66 -5.27
C GLN A 68 2.92 0.60 -4.19
N ILE A 69 2.58 -0.66 -4.48
CA ILE A 69 2.82 -1.78 -3.56
C ILE A 69 4.32 -1.94 -3.29
N ILE A 70 5.12 -1.95 -4.34
CA ILE A 70 6.58 -2.08 -4.23
C ILE A 70 7.16 -0.93 -3.40
N ASP A 71 6.75 0.31 -3.71
CA ASP A 71 7.22 1.49 -2.99
C ASP A 71 6.84 1.43 -1.51
N SER A 72 5.60 1.03 -1.22
CA SER A 72 5.10 0.93 0.14
C SER A 72 5.83 -0.17 0.93
N LYS A 73 6.08 -1.32 0.31
CA LYS A 73 6.85 -2.40 0.93
C LYS A 73 8.28 -1.98 1.21
N ASN A 74 8.88 -1.19 0.33
CA ASN A 74 10.22 -0.66 0.54
C ASN A 74 10.27 0.33 1.70
N LEU A 75 9.26 1.20 1.81
CA LEU A 75 9.16 2.16 2.91
C LEU A 75 8.99 1.47 4.26
N ILE A 76 8.18 0.42 4.32
CA ILE A 76 7.87 -0.27 5.57
C ILE A 76 9.11 -0.95 6.17
N LYS A 77 10.12 -1.24 5.36
CA LYS A 77 11.39 -1.81 5.84
C LYS A 77 12.15 -0.85 6.75
N TYR A 78 11.92 0.43 6.64
CA TYR A 78 12.57 1.46 7.45
C TYR A 78 11.80 1.79 8.74
N ILE A 79 10.68 1.19 8.93
CA ILE A 79 9.81 1.37 10.10
C ILE A 79 9.79 0.08 10.91
#